data_eea6f92972352455974c706a63326ac8
#
_entry.id   eea6f92972352455974c706a63326ac8
#
_cell.length_a   1.000
_cell.length_b   1.000
_cell.length_c   1.000
_cell.angle_alpha   90.00
_cell.angle_beta   90.00
_cell.angle_gamma   90.00
#
_symmetry.space_group_name_H-M   'P 1'
#
loop_
_entity.id
_entity.type
_entity.pdbx_description
1 polymer ?
#
loop_
_entity_poly.entity_id
_entity_poly.type
_entity_poly.pdbx_seq_one_letter_code
_entity_poly.pdbx_strand_id
1 'polypeptide(L)'
;VAYDEAKMEKICAIVRYVGFKSELAGEGDDAYARATNSIEFKIVQDADRLDAIGAIGIARTFTFGGARNNPMHVPGVEPERALTAEAYAKNQTSADRPNTTINHFHEKLFKLRDKMKTNAGRRRAMARHDVMVRFVEQFHREWDGEA
;
A
#
# COMPACT_ATOMS: atom_id res chain seq x y z
N VAL A 1 38.02 -0.16 -2.84
CA VAL A 1 36.99 -0.23 -3.89
C VAL A 1 36.41 1.16 -4.00
N ALA A 2 36.64 1.87 -5.12
CA ALA A 2 36.02 3.16 -5.36
C ALA A 2 34.50 2.95 -5.52
N TYR A 3 33.70 3.64 -4.74
CA TYR A 3 32.26 3.64 -4.90
C TYR A 3 31.89 4.50 -6.11
N ASP A 4 31.00 3.99 -6.93
CA ASP A 4 30.38 4.74 -8.03
C ASP A 4 29.32 5.68 -7.43
N GLU A 5 29.60 6.98 -7.37
CA GLU A 5 28.72 7.99 -6.77
C GLU A 5 27.34 8.01 -7.43
N ALA A 6 27.25 7.88 -8.74
CA ALA A 6 25.96 7.86 -9.46
C ALA A 6 25.11 6.64 -9.08
N LYS A 7 25.74 5.49 -8.83
CA LYS A 7 25.06 4.29 -8.33
C LYS A 7 24.59 4.47 -6.90
N MET A 8 25.37 5.12 -6.04
CA MET A 8 25.00 5.41 -4.67
C MET A 8 23.82 6.37 -4.61
N GLU A 9 23.80 7.42 -5.43
CA GLU A 9 22.66 8.34 -5.52
C GLU A 9 21.37 7.63 -5.89
N LYS A 10 21.40 6.73 -6.89
CA LYS A 10 20.24 5.90 -7.25
C LYS A 10 19.76 5.02 -6.11
N ILE A 11 20.65 4.35 -5.40
CA ILE A 11 20.31 3.51 -4.25
C ILE A 11 19.66 4.35 -3.15
N CYS A 12 20.25 5.50 -2.83
CA CYS A 12 19.70 6.42 -1.84
C CYS A 12 18.30 6.93 -2.22
N ALA A 13 18.06 7.24 -3.50
CA ALA A 13 16.76 7.64 -4.01
C ALA A 13 15.72 6.51 -3.85
N ILE A 14 16.09 5.26 -4.18
CA ILE A 14 15.21 4.10 -3.99
C ILE A 14 14.85 3.96 -2.50
N VAL A 15 15.82 3.94 -1.61
CA VAL A 15 15.60 3.77 -0.17
C VAL A 15 14.70 4.88 0.38
N ARG A 16 14.92 6.12 -0.06
CA ARG A 16 14.17 7.29 0.42
C ARG A 16 12.72 7.30 -0.04
N TYR A 17 12.45 6.91 -1.28
CA TYR A 17 11.18 7.19 -1.94
C TYR A 17 10.34 5.95 -2.29
N VAL A 18 10.82 4.72 -2.04
CA VAL A 18 10.09 3.49 -2.36
C VAL A 18 8.75 3.38 -1.64
N GLY A 19 8.65 3.93 -0.43
CA GLY A 19 7.49 3.79 0.43
C GLY A 19 6.23 4.52 -0.10
N PHE A 20 5.06 3.97 0.20
CA PHE A 20 3.76 4.53 -0.22
C PHE A 20 3.54 5.97 0.28
N LYS A 21 3.91 6.26 1.54
CA LYS A 21 3.81 7.61 2.12
C LYS A 21 4.67 8.63 1.36
N SER A 22 5.88 8.22 0.96
CA SER A 22 6.79 9.08 0.19
C SER A 22 6.26 9.36 -1.22
N GLU A 23 5.58 8.41 -1.84
CA GLU A 23 4.91 8.64 -3.13
C GLU A 23 3.78 9.65 -3.02
N LEU A 24 2.92 9.52 -2.01
CA LEU A 24 1.82 10.47 -1.80
C LEU A 24 2.33 11.90 -1.53
N ALA A 25 3.39 12.03 -0.73
CA ALA A 25 4.00 13.32 -0.43
C ALA A 25 4.77 13.93 -1.61
N GLY A 26 5.25 13.09 -2.54
CA GLY A 26 6.02 13.52 -3.71
C GLY A 26 5.18 13.76 -4.96
N GLU A 27 3.88 13.54 -4.95
CA GLU A 27 3.01 13.82 -6.10
C GLU A 27 3.04 15.32 -6.43
N GLY A 28 3.48 15.65 -7.66
CA GLY A 28 3.64 17.04 -8.12
C GLY A 28 5.01 17.67 -7.83
N ASP A 29 5.94 16.98 -7.15
CA ASP A 29 7.29 17.46 -6.91
C ASP A 29 8.26 17.02 -8.03
N ASP A 30 8.85 17.97 -8.71
CA ASP A 30 9.83 17.73 -9.80
C ASP A 30 11.09 17.02 -9.32
N ALA A 31 11.55 17.25 -8.08
CA ALA A 31 12.71 16.58 -7.52
C ALA A 31 12.40 15.11 -7.25
N TYR A 32 11.21 14.81 -6.71
CA TYR A 32 10.70 13.45 -6.57
C TYR A 32 10.61 12.76 -7.92
N ALA A 33 10.00 13.38 -8.93
CA ALA A 33 9.83 12.82 -10.26
C ALA A 33 11.18 12.46 -10.92
N ARG A 34 12.19 13.32 -10.80
CA ARG A 34 13.55 13.04 -11.29
C ARG A 34 14.21 11.87 -10.57
N ALA A 35 14.14 11.87 -9.24
CA ALA A 35 14.77 10.83 -8.40
C ALA A 35 14.17 9.43 -8.63
N THR A 36 12.87 9.36 -8.97
CA THR A 36 12.11 8.11 -9.10
C THR A 36 11.93 7.63 -10.56
N ASN A 37 12.49 8.33 -11.53
CA ASN A 37 12.28 7.99 -12.95
C ASN A 37 13.09 6.79 -13.46
N SER A 38 14.07 6.28 -12.71
CA SER A 38 14.90 5.15 -13.14
C SER A 38 14.08 3.85 -13.23
N ILE A 39 14.49 2.94 -14.13
CA ILE A 39 13.84 1.63 -14.26
C ILE A 39 14.06 0.78 -13.00
N GLU A 40 15.21 0.92 -12.38
CA GLU A 40 15.54 0.25 -11.12
C GLU A 40 14.60 0.66 -10.01
N PHE A 41 14.32 1.96 -9.86
CA PHE A 41 13.34 2.45 -8.90
C PHE A 41 11.96 1.84 -9.15
N LYS A 42 11.47 1.89 -10.40
CA LYS A 42 10.16 1.37 -10.79
C LYS A 42 10.01 -0.11 -10.48
N ILE A 43 11.05 -0.91 -10.72
CA ILE A 43 11.05 -2.36 -10.43
C ILE A 43 11.01 -2.61 -8.93
N VAL A 44 11.83 -1.92 -8.15
CA VAL A 44 11.89 -2.12 -6.68
C VAL A 44 10.59 -1.66 -6.03
N GLN A 45 10.03 -0.53 -6.47
CA GLN A 45 8.75 -0.05 -5.96
C GLN A 45 7.59 -1.00 -6.29
N ASP A 46 7.53 -1.54 -7.50
CA ASP A 46 6.54 -2.55 -7.88
C ASP A 46 6.69 -3.83 -7.04
N ALA A 47 7.92 -4.27 -6.77
CA ALA A 47 8.18 -5.44 -5.93
C ALA A 47 7.68 -5.22 -4.49
N ASP A 48 7.98 -4.08 -3.88
CA ASP A 48 7.48 -3.68 -2.56
C ASP A 48 5.93 -3.70 -2.52
N ARG A 49 5.30 -3.14 -3.54
CA ARG A 49 3.84 -3.09 -3.64
C ARG A 49 3.20 -4.45 -3.87
N LEU A 50 3.80 -5.27 -4.71
CA LEU A 50 3.32 -6.63 -4.96
C LEU A 50 3.37 -7.49 -3.70
N ASP A 51 4.36 -7.29 -2.82
CA ASP A 51 4.47 -8.00 -1.55
C ASP A 51 3.37 -7.58 -0.54
N ALA A 52 2.80 -6.39 -0.71
CA ALA A 52 1.73 -5.88 0.14
C ALA A 52 0.32 -6.31 -0.29
N ILE A 53 0.14 -6.98 -1.44
CA ILE A 53 -1.18 -7.33 -2.01
C ILE A 53 -1.30 -8.83 -2.30
N GLY A 54 -2.55 -9.27 -2.55
CA GLY A 54 -2.87 -10.68 -2.79
C GLY A 54 -2.91 -11.49 -1.49
N ALA A 55 -2.81 -12.80 -1.58
CA ALA A 55 -2.93 -13.70 -0.43
C ALA A 55 -1.89 -13.41 0.67
N ILE A 56 -0.63 -13.16 0.28
CA ILE A 56 0.43 -12.76 1.23
C ILE A 56 0.10 -11.41 1.86
N GLY A 57 -0.37 -10.43 1.07
CA GLY A 57 -0.81 -9.14 1.56
C GLY A 57 -1.94 -9.23 2.58
N ILE A 58 -2.95 -10.07 2.34
CA ILE A 58 -4.04 -10.37 3.29
C ILE A 58 -3.45 -10.87 4.61
N ALA A 59 -2.65 -11.94 4.57
CA ALA A 59 -2.04 -12.54 5.75
C ALA A 59 -1.22 -11.51 6.55
N ARG A 60 -0.37 -10.74 5.88
CA ARG A 60 0.44 -9.68 6.51
C ARG A 60 -0.42 -8.59 7.16
N THR A 61 -1.50 -8.18 6.51
CA THR A 61 -2.40 -7.14 7.01
C THR A 61 -3.06 -7.57 8.32
N PHE A 62 -3.56 -8.80 8.40
CA PHE A 62 -4.15 -9.32 9.63
C PHE A 62 -3.11 -9.60 10.72
N THR A 63 -1.93 -10.09 10.37
CA THR A 63 -0.82 -10.24 11.33
C THR A 63 -0.41 -8.89 11.93
N PHE A 64 -0.29 -7.86 11.10
CA PHE A 64 0.04 -6.50 11.56
C PHE A 64 -1.08 -5.92 12.43
N GLY A 65 -2.35 -6.07 12.01
CA GLY A 65 -3.51 -5.63 12.78
C GLY A 65 -3.55 -6.27 14.16
N GLY A 66 -3.38 -7.59 14.24
CA GLY A 66 -3.31 -8.32 15.52
C GLY A 66 -2.16 -7.87 16.41
N ALA A 67 -0.96 -7.67 15.86
CA ALA A 67 0.20 -7.18 16.61
C ALA A 67 0.01 -5.74 17.15
N ARG A 68 -0.90 -4.96 16.56
CA ARG A 68 -1.25 -3.59 17.00
C ARG A 68 -2.55 -3.53 17.80
N ASN A 69 -3.15 -4.67 18.08
CA ASN A 69 -4.46 -4.77 18.73
C ASN A 69 -5.57 -3.99 17.98
N ASN A 70 -5.45 -3.90 16.66
CA ASN A 70 -6.48 -3.31 15.83
C ASN A 70 -7.64 -4.31 15.65
N PRO A 71 -8.91 -3.88 15.78
CA PRO A 71 -10.04 -4.74 15.45
C PRO A 71 -10.01 -5.13 13.97
N MET A 72 -10.50 -6.32 13.66
CA MET A 72 -10.64 -6.74 12.26
C MET A 72 -11.61 -5.84 11.50
N HIS A 73 -12.78 -5.63 12.08
CA HIS A 73 -13.87 -4.81 11.57
C HIS A 73 -14.65 -4.17 12.73
N VAL A 74 -15.22 -2.99 12.50
CA VAL A 74 -16.15 -2.32 13.42
C VAL A 74 -17.31 -1.80 12.58
N PRO A 75 -18.54 -2.28 12.79
CA PRO A 75 -19.72 -1.80 12.07
C PRO A 75 -19.88 -0.27 12.17
N GLY A 76 -20.21 0.36 11.06
CA GLY A 76 -20.40 1.82 10.99
C GLY A 76 -19.10 2.64 10.90
N VAL A 77 -17.93 2.02 10.95
CA VAL A 77 -16.65 2.70 10.71
C VAL A 77 -16.26 2.59 9.25
N GLU A 78 -16.62 3.62 8.47
CA GLU A 78 -16.35 3.66 7.04
C GLU A 78 -14.84 3.87 6.73
N PRO A 79 -14.31 3.27 5.66
CA PRO A 79 -12.94 3.51 5.23
C PRO A 79 -12.75 4.95 4.73
N GLU A 80 -11.61 5.55 5.06
CA GLU A 80 -11.20 6.83 4.48
C GLU A 80 -10.71 6.61 3.05
N ARG A 81 -11.43 7.18 2.09
CA ARG A 81 -11.15 6.98 0.67
C ARG A 81 -10.26 8.07 0.06
N ALA A 82 -10.06 9.19 0.77
CA ALA A 82 -9.16 10.24 0.32
C ALA A 82 -7.71 9.74 0.31
N LEU A 83 -7.03 9.90 -0.82
CA LEU A 83 -5.66 9.44 -1.01
C LEU A 83 -4.69 10.62 -0.95
N THR A 84 -4.70 11.36 0.16
CA THR A 84 -3.71 12.40 0.43
C THR A 84 -2.73 11.93 1.50
N ALA A 85 -1.52 12.52 1.52
CA ALA A 85 -0.52 12.20 2.52
C ALA A 85 -1.02 12.54 3.94
N GLU A 86 -1.78 13.64 4.09
CA GLU A 86 -2.36 14.10 5.34
C GLU A 86 -3.46 13.16 5.83
N ALA A 87 -4.41 12.78 4.96
CA ALA A 87 -5.47 11.84 5.30
C ALA A 87 -4.90 10.47 5.69
N TYR A 88 -3.91 9.98 4.94
CA TYR A 88 -3.25 8.71 5.24
C TYR A 88 -2.52 8.74 6.58
N ALA A 89 -1.81 9.84 6.90
CA ALA A 89 -1.11 9.99 8.17
C ALA A 89 -2.10 10.10 9.35
N LYS A 90 -3.18 10.88 9.19
CA LYS A 90 -4.22 11.05 10.20
C LYS A 90 -4.91 9.73 10.55
N ASN A 91 -5.24 8.92 9.56
CA ASN A 91 -5.90 7.63 9.78
C ASN A 91 -5.06 6.64 10.60
N GLN A 92 -3.74 6.73 10.53
CA GLN A 92 -2.85 5.86 11.30
C GLN A 92 -2.66 6.31 12.76
N THR A 93 -3.00 7.55 13.08
CA THR A 93 -2.72 8.16 14.40
C THR A 93 -3.96 8.69 15.12
N SER A 94 -5.14 8.69 14.49
CA SER A 94 -6.36 9.23 15.09
C SER A 94 -6.84 8.35 16.24
N ALA A 95 -6.96 8.95 17.43
CA ALA A 95 -7.57 8.32 18.59
C ALA A 95 -9.10 8.25 18.48
N ASP A 96 -9.70 9.10 17.64
CA ASP A 96 -11.15 9.27 17.53
C ASP A 96 -11.83 8.25 16.60
N ARG A 97 -11.04 7.52 15.81
CA ARG A 97 -11.54 6.51 14.86
C ARG A 97 -10.76 5.22 14.99
N PRO A 98 -11.42 4.08 15.24
CA PRO A 98 -10.73 2.79 15.26
C PRO A 98 -10.05 2.50 13.91
N ASN A 99 -8.76 2.19 13.94
CA ASN A 99 -8.05 1.70 12.76
C ASN A 99 -8.37 0.22 12.57
N THR A 100 -9.32 -0.08 11.68
CA THR A 100 -9.74 -1.46 11.43
C THR A 100 -8.91 -2.11 10.33
N THR A 101 -8.61 -3.38 10.49
CA THR A 101 -7.81 -4.14 9.53
C THR A 101 -8.46 -4.19 8.15
N ILE A 102 -9.79 -4.35 8.08
CA ILE A 102 -10.56 -4.39 6.82
C ILE A 102 -10.54 -3.04 6.10
N ASN A 103 -10.65 -1.93 6.82
CA ASN A 103 -10.65 -0.61 6.18
C ASN A 103 -9.32 -0.33 5.43
N HIS A 104 -8.21 -0.89 5.89
CA HIS A 104 -6.92 -0.74 5.24
C HIS A 104 -6.90 -1.25 3.78
N PHE A 105 -7.74 -2.23 3.45
CA PHE A 105 -7.90 -2.68 2.05
C PHE A 105 -8.40 -1.55 1.16
N HIS A 106 -9.41 -0.82 1.59
CA HIS A 106 -10.00 0.29 0.85
C HIS A 106 -9.13 1.56 0.89
N GLU A 107 -8.50 1.82 2.03
CA GLU A 107 -7.68 3.00 2.25
C GLU A 107 -6.37 2.98 1.47
N LYS A 108 -5.78 1.77 1.26
CA LYS A 108 -4.47 1.62 0.61
C LYS A 108 -4.40 0.47 -0.38
N LEU A 109 -4.69 -0.78 0.04
CA LEU A 109 -4.24 -1.96 -0.70
C LEU A 109 -4.88 -2.07 -2.08
N PHE A 110 -6.17 -1.78 -2.23
CA PHE A 110 -6.85 -1.80 -3.52
C PHE A 110 -6.30 -0.77 -4.50
N LYS A 111 -5.78 0.35 -4.01
CA LYS A 111 -5.23 1.44 -4.83
C LYS A 111 -3.84 1.11 -5.39
N LEU A 112 -3.14 0.14 -4.80
CA LEU A 112 -1.78 -0.23 -5.22
C LEU A 112 -1.74 -0.84 -6.63
N ARG A 113 -2.81 -1.50 -7.09
CA ARG A 113 -2.91 -2.02 -8.46
C ARG A 113 -2.66 -0.92 -9.50
N ASP A 114 -3.29 0.22 -9.32
CA ASP A 114 -3.25 1.32 -10.29
C ASP A 114 -1.97 2.17 -10.17
N LYS A 115 -1.22 1.98 -9.10
CA LYS A 115 0.07 2.64 -8.86
C LYS A 115 1.30 1.84 -9.34
N MET A 116 1.12 0.70 -10.00
CA MET A 116 2.24 -0.07 -10.58
C MET A 116 2.89 0.68 -11.74
N LYS A 117 4.22 0.69 -11.75
CA LYS A 117 5.03 1.46 -12.72
C LYS A 117 5.41 0.65 -13.95
N THR A 118 5.56 -0.68 -13.82
CA THR A 118 5.98 -1.56 -14.92
C THR A 118 4.82 -2.40 -15.46
N ASN A 119 4.91 -2.83 -16.72
CA ASN A 119 3.93 -3.75 -17.31
C ASN A 119 3.89 -5.11 -16.59
N ALA A 120 5.05 -5.58 -16.12
CA ALA A 120 5.14 -6.82 -15.36
C ALA A 120 4.47 -6.70 -13.99
N GLY A 121 4.65 -5.57 -13.30
CA GLY A 121 3.99 -5.23 -12.05
C GLY A 121 2.46 -5.18 -12.22
N ARG A 122 1.97 -4.46 -13.23
CA ARG A 122 0.53 -4.33 -13.52
C ARG A 122 -0.13 -5.69 -13.74
N ARG A 123 0.45 -6.55 -14.59
CA ARG A 123 -0.12 -7.90 -14.83
C ARG A 123 -0.21 -8.74 -13.56
N ARG A 124 0.82 -8.71 -12.71
CA ARG A 124 0.81 -9.45 -11.43
C ARG A 124 -0.15 -8.85 -10.41
N ALA A 125 -0.24 -7.51 -10.38
CA ALA A 125 -1.12 -6.81 -9.43
C ALA A 125 -2.60 -7.08 -9.71
N MET A 126 -3.02 -7.24 -10.96
CA MET A 126 -4.40 -7.56 -11.31
C MET A 126 -4.88 -8.83 -10.60
N ALA A 127 -4.20 -9.96 -10.81
CA ALA A 127 -4.59 -11.23 -10.19
C ALA A 127 -4.57 -11.16 -8.64
N ARG A 128 -3.60 -10.45 -8.06
CA ARG A 128 -3.52 -10.28 -6.60
C ARG A 128 -4.63 -9.38 -6.07
N HIS A 129 -5.00 -8.35 -6.80
CA HIS A 129 -6.11 -7.46 -6.48
C HIS A 129 -7.44 -8.24 -6.44
N ASP A 130 -7.71 -9.07 -7.45
CA ASP A 130 -8.94 -9.86 -7.53
C ASP A 130 -9.09 -10.83 -6.35
N VAL A 131 -7.98 -11.39 -5.86
CA VAL A 131 -7.97 -12.22 -4.64
C VAL A 131 -8.39 -11.40 -3.42
N MET A 132 -7.88 -10.18 -3.27
CA MET A 132 -8.23 -9.32 -2.14
C MET A 132 -9.69 -8.85 -2.19
N VAL A 133 -10.20 -8.51 -3.38
CA VAL A 133 -11.61 -8.09 -3.54
C VAL A 133 -12.53 -9.21 -3.10
N ARG A 134 -12.36 -10.43 -3.65
CA ARG A 134 -13.17 -11.58 -3.26
C ARG A 134 -13.07 -11.92 -1.77
N PHE A 135 -11.88 -11.78 -1.19
CA PHE A 135 -11.69 -12.00 0.24
C PHE A 135 -12.49 -10.99 1.08
N VAL A 136 -12.44 -9.70 0.77
CA VAL A 136 -13.15 -8.66 1.53
C VAL A 136 -14.67 -8.78 1.36
N GLU A 137 -15.14 -9.10 0.15
CA GLU A 137 -16.57 -9.38 -0.11
C GLU A 137 -17.05 -10.57 0.72
N GLN A 138 -16.30 -11.68 0.72
CA GLN A 138 -16.65 -12.87 1.49
C GLN A 138 -16.57 -12.61 3.01
N PHE A 139 -15.57 -11.85 3.46
CA PHE A 139 -15.43 -11.47 4.86
C PHE A 139 -16.67 -10.73 5.37
N HIS A 140 -17.20 -9.75 4.61
CA HIS A 140 -18.39 -9.02 5.01
C HIS A 140 -19.64 -9.90 5.02
N ARG A 141 -19.83 -10.77 4.03
CA ARG A 141 -20.96 -11.71 4.01
C ARG A 141 -20.95 -12.64 5.22
N GLU A 142 -19.79 -13.18 5.57
CA GLU A 142 -19.65 -14.03 6.77
C GLU A 142 -19.86 -13.24 8.06
N TRP A 143 -19.38 -12.00 8.11
CA TRP A 143 -19.58 -11.13 9.26
C TRP A 143 -21.05 -10.82 9.49
N ASP A 144 -21.81 -10.61 8.43
CA ASP A 144 -23.24 -10.30 8.46
C ASP A 144 -24.12 -11.57 8.58
N GLY A 145 -23.51 -12.75 8.55
CA GLY A 145 -24.21 -14.03 8.68
C GLY A 145 -24.91 -14.49 7.39
N GLU A 146 -24.45 -14.00 6.23
CA GLU A 146 -25.03 -14.32 4.90
C GLU A 146 -24.28 -15.46 4.16
N ALA A 147 -23.26 -16.05 4.75
CA ALA A 147 -22.41 -17.04 4.09
C ALA A 147 -22.88 -18.48 4.30
#